data_a9598ad92d593788996ac9d7ede155f3
#
_entry.id   a9598ad92d593788996ac9d7ede155f3
#
_cell.length_a   1.000
_cell.length_b   1.000
_cell.length_c   1.000
_cell.angle_alpha   90.00
_cell.angle_beta   90.00
_cell.angle_gamma   90.00
#
_symmetry.space_group_name_H-M   'P 1'
#
loop_
_entity.id
_entity.type
_entity.pdbx_description
1 polymer ?
#
loop_
_entity_poly.entity_id
_entity_poly.type
_entity_poly.pdbx_seq_one_letter_code
_entity_poly.pdbx_strand_id
1 'polypeptide(L)'
;FYSAFMVADEVHIDTLSYKDGAKAVHWECDGGTEFSMEDGDKADVGTTITLFLNEDCLEFCNEYKAREVVKKYCSFMPTEIYLSKANTKETQIIKEEEKLPDDEVLEEIEPEKKEKTEGENAEAEAAEEPKKLKIRKRPELINETQPLWTKHPKEWTKEEYKEPLFWIHLNMDYPFNLKGILYFPKINMEYESIEGTIKLYNNQVFIADNIKEVIPEFLLLLKGVIDCPDLPLNVSRSALQNDGFVRKIAEYITKKVADKLAGMCKTDKEEYDKYWDDISPFIKFGCLKDD
;
A
#
# COMPACT_ATOMS: atom_id res chain seq x y z
N PHE A 1 15.86 -9.14 -9.69
CA PHE A 1 16.04 -9.77 -11.00
C PHE A 1 15.96 -11.30 -10.91
N TYR A 2 16.80 -11.95 -10.08
CA TYR A 2 16.80 -13.42 -9.95
C TYR A 2 15.48 -14.01 -9.43
N SER A 3 14.68 -13.25 -8.67
CA SER A 3 13.39 -13.73 -8.16
C SER A 3 12.36 -13.99 -9.26
N ALA A 4 12.51 -13.42 -10.45
CA ALA A 4 11.65 -13.73 -11.59
C ALA A 4 11.75 -15.21 -11.99
N PHE A 5 12.95 -15.77 -11.98
CA PHE A 5 13.20 -17.19 -12.32
C PHE A 5 12.84 -18.17 -11.21
N MET A 6 12.42 -17.68 -10.03
CA MET A 6 11.81 -18.55 -9.01
C MET A 6 10.37 -18.92 -9.35
N VAL A 7 9.71 -18.12 -10.19
CA VAL A 7 8.30 -18.28 -10.55
C VAL A 7 8.07 -18.49 -12.03
N ALA A 8 9.06 -18.24 -12.87
CA ALA A 8 8.96 -18.33 -14.32
C ALA A 8 10.04 -19.22 -14.91
N ASP A 9 9.66 -20.01 -15.92
CA ASP A 9 10.60 -20.81 -16.73
C ASP A 9 11.31 -19.95 -17.76
N GLU A 10 10.72 -18.82 -18.17
CA GLU A 10 11.24 -17.92 -19.16
C GLU A 10 10.83 -16.47 -18.87
N VAL A 11 11.71 -15.53 -19.14
CA VAL A 11 11.50 -14.09 -18.94
C VAL A 11 11.87 -13.33 -20.19
N HIS A 12 10.94 -12.53 -20.70
CA HIS A 12 11.16 -11.60 -21.81
C HIS A 12 11.12 -10.16 -21.31
N ILE A 13 11.97 -9.31 -21.88
CA ILE A 13 12.00 -7.88 -21.58
C ILE A 13 12.05 -7.10 -22.90
N ASP A 14 10.99 -6.33 -23.16
CA ASP A 14 10.92 -5.38 -24.27
C ASP A 14 11.08 -3.98 -23.72
N THR A 15 12.09 -3.25 -24.16
CA THR A 15 12.40 -1.94 -23.61
C THR A 15 12.77 -0.91 -24.67
N LEU A 16 12.27 0.31 -24.49
CA LEU A 16 12.68 1.49 -25.25
C LEU A 16 13.06 2.62 -24.30
N SER A 17 14.29 3.09 -24.41
CA SER A 17 14.78 4.20 -23.59
C SER A 17 14.12 5.53 -23.97
N TYR A 18 13.96 6.42 -22.99
CA TYR A 18 13.50 7.81 -23.19
C TYR A 18 14.52 8.71 -23.91
N LYS A 19 15.77 8.24 -24.14
CA LYS A 19 16.81 9.03 -24.80
C LYS A 19 16.52 9.14 -26.29
N ASP A 20 16.74 10.34 -26.83
CA ASP A 20 16.59 10.58 -28.27
C ASP A 20 17.44 9.64 -29.10
N GLY A 21 16.85 9.05 -30.15
CA GLY A 21 17.52 8.12 -31.06
C GLY A 21 17.78 6.72 -30.48
N ALA A 22 17.25 6.40 -29.29
CA ALA A 22 17.32 5.05 -28.76
C ALA A 22 16.54 4.07 -29.65
N LYS A 23 17.04 2.85 -29.77
CA LYS A 23 16.34 1.73 -30.40
C LYS A 23 15.71 0.86 -29.36
N ALA A 24 14.57 0.28 -29.70
CA ALA A 24 13.96 -0.75 -28.89
C ALA A 24 14.84 -2.01 -28.83
N VAL A 25 14.84 -2.68 -27.70
CA VAL A 25 15.60 -3.91 -27.46
C VAL A 25 14.67 -4.97 -26.92
N HIS A 26 14.78 -6.16 -27.45
CA HIS A 26 14.17 -7.37 -26.92
C HIS A 26 15.25 -8.23 -26.27
N TRP A 27 14.98 -8.71 -25.06
CA TRP A 27 15.86 -9.60 -24.30
C TRP A 27 15.05 -10.78 -23.78
N GLU A 28 15.61 -11.98 -23.84
CA GLU A 28 14.99 -13.21 -23.34
C GLU A 28 16.01 -14.11 -22.64
N CYS A 29 15.55 -14.86 -21.63
CA CYS A 29 16.36 -15.82 -20.90
C CYS A 29 15.45 -16.88 -20.25
N ASP A 30 15.91 -18.11 -20.24
CA ASP A 30 15.28 -19.29 -19.62
C ASP A 30 15.79 -19.57 -18.18
N GLY A 31 16.52 -18.63 -17.59
CA GLY A 31 17.13 -18.80 -16.26
C GLY A 31 18.47 -19.53 -16.28
N GLY A 32 18.96 -19.93 -17.45
CA GLY A 32 20.29 -20.50 -17.66
C GLY A 32 21.42 -19.46 -17.61
N THR A 33 22.57 -19.84 -18.12
CA THR A 33 23.77 -18.96 -18.19
C THR A 33 23.81 -18.10 -19.45
N GLU A 34 22.94 -18.39 -20.40
CA GLU A 34 22.86 -17.70 -21.69
C GLU A 34 21.59 -16.87 -21.78
N PHE A 35 21.65 -15.80 -22.53
CA PHE A 35 20.49 -14.96 -22.86
C PHE A 35 20.60 -14.51 -24.31
N SER A 36 19.47 -14.21 -24.93
CA SER A 36 19.44 -13.57 -26.23
C SER A 36 19.11 -12.09 -26.10
N MET A 37 19.64 -11.25 -26.97
CA MET A 37 19.34 -9.82 -27.02
C MET A 37 19.41 -9.35 -28.48
N GLU A 38 18.32 -8.77 -28.95
CA GLU A 38 18.18 -8.32 -30.33
C GLU A 38 17.40 -7.00 -30.43
N ASP A 39 17.30 -6.42 -31.62
CA ASP A 39 16.49 -5.23 -31.87
C ASP A 39 15.01 -5.59 -31.63
N GLY A 40 14.31 -4.78 -30.83
CA GLY A 40 12.90 -4.98 -30.47
C GLY A 40 11.95 -4.09 -31.27
N ASP A 41 10.66 -4.38 -31.16
CA ASP A 41 9.59 -3.68 -31.90
C ASP A 41 8.81 -2.67 -31.04
N LYS A 42 9.23 -2.43 -29.79
CA LYS A 42 8.50 -1.55 -28.86
C LYS A 42 8.48 -0.11 -29.39
N ALA A 43 7.27 0.43 -29.59
CA ALA A 43 7.07 1.78 -30.11
C ALA A 43 7.10 2.88 -29.04
N ASP A 44 6.62 2.54 -27.82
CA ASP A 44 6.49 3.48 -26.73
C ASP A 44 7.63 3.38 -25.73
N VAL A 45 8.05 4.52 -25.19
CA VAL A 45 9.07 4.58 -24.12
C VAL A 45 8.60 3.80 -22.89
N GLY A 46 9.49 2.98 -22.35
CA GLY A 46 9.22 2.18 -21.16
C GLY A 46 9.71 0.74 -21.29
N THR A 47 9.39 -0.07 -20.31
CA THR A 47 9.81 -1.48 -20.23
C THR A 47 8.61 -2.38 -19.97
N THR A 48 8.48 -3.43 -20.78
CA THR A 48 7.54 -4.52 -20.59
C THR A 48 8.30 -5.75 -20.14
N ILE A 49 7.91 -6.37 -19.04
CA ILE A 49 8.50 -7.62 -18.56
C ILE A 49 7.42 -8.68 -18.61
N THR A 50 7.66 -9.74 -19.37
CA THR A 50 6.76 -10.88 -19.51
C THR A 50 7.36 -12.07 -18.79
N LEU A 51 6.61 -12.63 -17.84
CA LEU A 51 6.99 -13.82 -17.08
C LEU A 51 6.14 -15.00 -17.58
N PHE A 52 6.79 -16.02 -18.12
CA PHE A 52 6.17 -17.29 -18.47
C PHE A 52 6.23 -18.20 -17.25
N LEU A 53 5.16 -18.24 -16.48
CA LEU A 53 5.14 -18.89 -15.17
C LEU A 53 5.33 -20.41 -15.30
N ASN A 54 6.11 -20.98 -14.39
CA ASN A 54 6.25 -22.43 -14.24
C ASN A 54 4.95 -23.08 -13.71
N GLU A 55 4.84 -24.40 -13.81
CA GLU A 55 3.64 -25.15 -13.42
C GLU A 55 3.24 -24.93 -11.96
N ASP A 56 4.22 -24.82 -11.06
CA ASP A 56 4.00 -24.65 -9.61
C ASP A 56 3.48 -23.23 -9.25
N CYS A 57 3.63 -22.27 -10.15
CA CYS A 57 3.31 -20.86 -9.93
C CYS A 57 2.15 -20.34 -10.76
N LEU A 58 1.39 -21.21 -11.46
CA LEU A 58 0.24 -20.84 -12.29
C LEU A 58 -0.88 -20.15 -11.50
N GLU A 59 -0.92 -20.31 -10.18
CA GLU A 59 -1.87 -19.58 -9.34
C GLU A 59 -1.77 -18.06 -9.49
N PHE A 60 -0.60 -17.53 -9.82
CA PHE A 60 -0.36 -16.09 -10.01
C PHE A 60 -0.88 -15.55 -11.36
N CYS A 61 -1.28 -16.43 -12.29
CA CYS A 61 -2.05 -16.04 -13.48
C CYS A 61 -3.48 -15.61 -13.14
N ASN A 62 -3.95 -15.87 -11.92
CA ASN A 62 -5.25 -15.46 -11.45
C ASN A 62 -5.22 -13.99 -11.00
N GLU A 63 -6.11 -13.16 -11.55
CA GLU A 63 -6.21 -11.73 -11.20
C GLU A 63 -6.41 -11.51 -9.69
N TYR A 64 -7.24 -12.32 -9.02
CA TYR A 64 -7.47 -12.19 -7.58
C TYR A 64 -6.22 -12.47 -6.77
N LYS A 65 -5.44 -13.49 -7.16
CA LYS A 65 -4.19 -13.84 -6.49
C LYS A 65 -3.12 -12.78 -6.72
N ALA A 66 -2.98 -12.30 -7.95
CA ALA A 66 -2.06 -11.20 -8.27
C ALA A 66 -2.42 -9.94 -7.47
N ARG A 67 -3.70 -9.59 -7.40
CA ARG A 67 -4.22 -8.47 -6.60
C ARG A 67 -3.93 -8.63 -5.11
N GLU A 68 -4.14 -9.82 -4.56
CA GLU A 68 -3.84 -10.13 -3.15
C GLU A 68 -2.37 -9.88 -2.84
N VAL A 69 -1.46 -10.40 -3.67
CA VAL A 69 -0.01 -10.22 -3.51
C VAL A 69 0.39 -8.76 -3.62
N VAL A 70 -0.07 -8.04 -4.65
CA VAL A 70 0.23 -6.61 -4.82
C VAL A 70 -0.32 -5.80 -3.64
N LYS A 71 -1.55 -6.05 -3.20
CA LYS A 71 -2.13 -5.39 -2.03
C LYS A 71 -1.36 -5.69 -0.75
N LYS A 72 -0.85 -6.90 -0.58
CA LYS A 72 -0.08 -7.26 0.62
C LYS A 72 1.25 -6.51 0.70
N TYR A 73 2.02 -6.50 -0.38
CA TYR A 73 3.41 -6.01 -0.34
C TYR A 73 3.58 -4.59 -0.85
N CYS A 74 2.72 -4.13 -1.76
CA CYS A 74 2.91 -2.92 -2.53
C CYS A 74 1.79 -1.87 -2.30
N SER A 75 0.90 -2.07 -1.32
CA SER A 75 -0.24 -1.16 -1.07
C SER A 75 0.15 0.30 -0.92
N PHE A 76 1.37 0.59 -0.50
CA PHE A 76 1.81 1.94 -0.20
C PHE A 76 3.06 2.35 -0.99
N MET A 77 3.37 1.66 -2.07
CA MET A 77 4.50 2.07 -2.92
C MET A 77 4.29 3.49 -3.46
N PRO A 78 5.36 4.29 -3.57
CA PRO A 78 5.27 5.68 -4.01
C PRO A 78 4.95 5.85 -5.49
N THR A 79 4.93 4.75 -6.25
CA THR A 79 4.59 4.70 -7.67
C THR A 79 3.24 4.03 -7.84
N GLU A 80 2.38 4.61 -8.66
CA GLU A 80 1.07 4.05 -8.99
C GLU A 80 1.20 2.67 -9.65
N ILE A 81 0.42 1.71 -9.15
CA ILE A 81 0.37 0.33 -9.65
C ILE A 81 -1.03 0.05 -10.15
N TYR A 82 -1.14 -0.23 -11.43
CA TYR A 82 -2.40 -0.57 -12.08
C TYR A 82 -2.46 -2.05 -12.39
N LEU A 83 -3.60 -2.67 -12.17
CA LEU A 83 -3.87 -4.06 -12.54
C LEU A 83 -4.95 -4.10 -13.59
N SER A 84 -4.69 -4.84 -14.66
CA SER A 84 -5.66 -5.13 -15.70
C SER A 84 -5.47 -6.56 -16.19
N LYS A 85 -6.55 -7.15 -16.71
CA LYS A 85 -6.49 -8.45 -17.38
C LYS A 85 -6.18 -8.23 -18.85
N ALA A 86 -5.11 -8.83 -19.33
CA ALA A 86 -4.80 -8.82 -20.76
C ALA A 86 -5.97 -9.43 -21.57
N ASN A 87 -6.29 -8.87 -22.72
CA ASN A 87 -7.33 -9.34 -23.63
C ASN A 87 -8.75 -9.41 -23.01
N THR A 88 -9.02 -8.63 -21.96
CA THR A 88 -10.36 -8.58 -21.41
C THR A 88 -11.34 -7.92 -22.40
N LYS A 89 -12.55 -8.48 -22.49
CA LYS A 89 -13.69 -7.88 -23.21
C LYS A 89 -14.59 -7.08 -22.26
N GLU A 90 -14.19 -6.92 -21.01
CA GLU A 90 -14.96 -6.17 -20.04
C GLU A 90 -15.03 -4.70 -20.43
N THR A 91 -16.22 -4.13 -20.28
CA THR A 91 -16.50 -2.74 -20.61
C THR A 91 -17.05 -2.03 -19.38
N GLN A 92 -16.86 -0.72 -19.33
CA GLN A 92 -17.48 0.14 -18.34
C GLN A 92 -18.18 1.31 -19.02
N ILE A 93 -19.23 1.83 -18.39
CA ILE A 93 -19.97 2.98 -18.86
C ILE A 93 -19.55 4.16 -18.02
N ILE A 94 -19.12 5.22 -18.69
CA ILE A 94 -18.72 6.49 -18.10
C ILE A 94 -19.54 7.63 -18.68
N LYS A 95 -19.54 8.79 -18.03
CA LYS A 95 -20.07 10.03 -18.62
C LYS A 95 -19.05 10.60 -19.60
N GLU A 96 -19.51 11.31 -20.62
CA GLU A 96 -18.62 11.94 -21.60
C GLU A 96 -17.59 12.88 -20.97
N GLU A 97 -17.96 13.56 -19.87
CA GLU A 97 -17.10 14.46 -19.08
C GLU A 97 -15.95 13.73 -18.37
N GLU A 98 -16.09 12.43 -18.14
CA GLU A 98 -15.12 11.56 -17.44
C GLU A 98 -14.15 10.87 -18.40
N LYS A 99 -14.24 11.16 -19.69
CA LYS A 99 -13.37 10.56 -20.72
C LYS A 99 -11.92 11.02 -20.55
N LEU A 100 -11.01 10.05 -20.54
CA LEU A 100 -9.56 10.27 -20.55
C LEU A 100 -9.01 10.11 -21.99
N PRO A 101 -7.84 10.74 -22.30
CA PRO A 101 -7.22 10.63 -23.62
C PRO A 101 -6.94 9.21 -24.09
N ASP A 102 -6.65 8.31 -23.13
CA ASP A 102 -6.26 6.93 -23.39
C ASP A 102 -7.45 5.94 -23.41
N ASP A 103 -8.69 6.44 -23.27
CA ASP A 103 -9.88 5.60 -23.27
C ASP A 103 -10.22 5.08 -24.67
N GLU A 104 -10.29 3.77 -24.82
CA GLU A 104 -10.81 3.14 -26.03
C GLU A 104 -12.35 3.13 -25.99
N VAL A 105 -12.95 4.08 -26.72
CA VAL A 105 -14.41 4.17 -26.84
C VAL A 105 -14.91 3.09 -27.79
N LEU A 106 -15.77 2.22 -27.30
CA LEU A 106 -16.36 1.11 -28.07
C LEU A 106 -17.74 1.48 -28.61
N GLU A 107 -18.51 2.26 -27.86
CA GLU A 107 -19.90 2.61 -28.22
C GLU A 107 -20.30 3.93 -27.51
N GLU A 108 -21.00 4.78 -28.23
CA GLU A 108 -21.64 5.99 -27.67
C GLU A 108 -23.10 5.66 -27.34
N ILE A 109 -23.51 5.86 -26.10
CA ILE A 109 -24.87 5.59 -25.63
C ILE A 109 -25.61 6.92 -25.57
N GLU A 110 -26.51 7.12 -26.51
CA GLU A 110 -27.41 8.26 -26.48
C GLU A 110 -28.41 8.14 -25.31
N PRO A 111 -28.75 9.24 -24.62
CA PRO A 111 -29.74 9.20 -23.55
C PRO A 111 -31.12 8.78 -24.12
N GLU A 112 -31.72 7.74 -23.54
CA GLU A 112 -33.09 7.34 -23.89
C GLU A 112 -34.04 8.51 -23.64
N LYS A 113 -34.68 9.00 -24.71
CA LYS A 113 -35.77 9.95 -24.60
C LYS A 113 -36.95 9.24 -23.91
N LYS A 114 -37.14 9.52 -22.63
CA LYS A 114 -38.39 9.12 -21.94
C LYS A 114 -39.56 9.78 -22.65
N GLU A 115 -40.38 8.99 -23.30
CA GLU A 115 -41.68 9.45 -23.81
C GLU A 115 -42.47 10.06 -22.64
N LYS A 116 -42.83 11.31 -22.76
CA LYS A 116 -43.69 12.02 -21.82
C LYS A 116 -45.07 11.39 -21.88
N THR A 117 -45.44 10.67 -20.83
CA THR A 117 -46.87 10.46 -20.50
C THR A 117 -47.44 11.81 -20.07
N GLU A 118 -48.47 12.28 -20.80
CA GLU A 118 -49.23 13.48 -20.50
C GLU A 118 -49.81 13.45 -19.09
N GLY A 119 -49.53 14.46 -18.26
CA GLY A 119 -50.15 14.64 -16.94
C GLY A 119 -49.45 15.67 -16.08
N GLU A 120 -49.92 16.91 -16.17
CA GLU A 120 -49.90 18.00 -15.16
C GLU A 120 -48.56 18.55 -14.60
N ASN A 121 -48.33 19.80 -14.97
CA ASN A 121 -47.67 20.89 -14.22
C ASN A 121 -46.52 20.56 -13.28
N ALA A 122 -45.28 20.78 -13.76
CA ALA A 122 -44.24 21.48 -13.00
C ALA A 122 -43.13 21.94 -13.98
N GLU A 123 -42.86 23.24 -13.98
CA GLU A 123 -41.62 23.80 -14.50
C GLU A 123 -40.44 23.19 -13.74
N ALA A 124 -39.86 22.15 -14.31
CA ALA A 124 -38.55 21.66 -13.92
C ALA A 124 -37.72 21.66 -15.19
N GLU A 125 -36.67 22.47 -15.18
CA GLU A 125 -35.64 22.53 -16.20
C GLU A 125 -35.23 21.09 -16.61
N ALA A 126 -35.42 20.77 -17.86
CA ALA A 126 -34.97 19.47 -18.42
C ALA A 126 -33.44 19.51 -18.43
N ALA A 127 -32.84 19.01 -17.34
CA ALA A 127 -31.44 18.69 -17.35
C ALA A 127 -31.24 17.57 -18.38
N GLU A 128 -30.61 17.87 -19.49
CA GLU A 128 -30.20 16.88 -20.48
C GLU A 128 -29.31 15.85 -19.74
N GLU A 129 -29.74 14.61 -19.70
CA GLU A 129 -28.89 13.55 -19.12
C GLU A 129 -27.58 13.52 -19.93
N PRO A 130 -26.41 13.55 -19.25
CA PRO A 130 -25.13 13.56 -19.94
C PRO A 130 -24.99 12.30 -20.81
N LYS A 131 -24.46 12.46 -22.02
CA LYS A 131 -24.12 11.35 -22.90
C LYS A 131 -23.24 10.36 -22.16
N LYS A 132 -23.48 9.10 -22.32
CA LYS A 132 -22.72 7.99 -21.73
C LYS A 132 -21.87 7.34 -22.81
N LEU A 133 -20.65 7.01 -22.45
CA LEU A 133 -19.72 6.31 -23.32
C LEU A 133 -19.44 4.93 -22.73
N LYS A 134 -19.48 3.91 -23.58
CA LYS A 134 -19.05 2.57 -23.24
C LYS A 134 -17.60 2.42 -23.69
N ILE A 135 -16.72 2.32 -22.73
CA ILE A 135 -15.28 2.19 -22.96
C ILE A 135 -14.80 0.81 -22.53
N ARG A 136 -13.61 0.42 -22.99
CA ARG A 136 -12.92 -0.73 -22.41
C ARG A 136 -12.64 -0.46 -20.94
N LYS A 137 -12.83 -1.44 -20.07
CA LYS A 137 -12.58 -1.29 -18.63
C LYS A 137 -11.16 -0.81 -18.40
N ARG A 138 -11.02 0.30 -17.67
CA ARG A 138 -9.72 0.86 -17.33
C ARG A 138 -8.95 -0.06 -16.39
N PRO A 139 -7.61 -0.05 -16.44
CA PRO A 139 -6.80 -0.64 -15.39
C PRO A 139 -7.18 -0.07 -14.02
N GLU A 140 -7.25 -0.92 -13.01
CA GLU A 140 -7.60 -0.49 -11.66
C GLU A 140 -6.35 -0.11 -10.88
N LEU A 141 -6.34 1.10 -10.30
CA LEU A 141 -5.30 1.53 -9.36
C LEU A 141 -5.44 0.73 -8.07
N ILE A 142 -4.37 0.04 -7.66
CA ILE A 142 -4.41 -0.88 -6.51
C ILE A 142 -3.84 -0.27 -5.25
N ASN A 143 -2.83 0.60 -5.37
CA ASN A 143 -2.08 1.12 -4.23
C ASN A 143 -2.38 2.58 -3.95
N GLU A 144 -2.01 3.01 -2.74
CA GLU A 144 -2.05 4.39 -2.28
C GLU A 144 -0.62 4.94 -2.22
N THR A 145 -0.33 5.96 -3.03
CA THR A 145 1.03 6.51 -3.16
C THR A 145 1.44 7.45 -2.03
N GLN A 146 0.47 7.98 -1.27
CA GLN A 146 0.70 8.93 -0.18
C GLN A 146 0.08 8.41 1.12
N PRO A 147 0.65 7.36 1.71
CA PRO A 147 0.13 6.79 2.94
C PRO A 147 0.20 7.79 4.09
N LEU A 148 -0.67 7.60 5.06
CA LEU A 148 -0.91 8.52 6.16
C LEU A 148 0.38 8.94 6.91
N TRP A 149 1.28 8.00 7.19
CA TRP A 149 2.53 8.28 7.92
C TRP A 149 3.57 9.11 7.14
N THR A 150 3.39 9.31 5.84
CA THR A 150 4.26 10.19 5.04
C THR A 150 3.80 11.64 5.06
N LYS A 151 2.53 11.90 5.40
CA LYS A 151 1.95 13.23 5.52
C LYS A 151 2.36 13.91 6.84
N HIS A 152 2.34 15.24 6.84
CA HIS A 152 2.58 15.96 8.09
C HIS A 152 1.36 15.82 9.05
N PRO A 153 1.57 15.62 10.38
CA PRO A 153 0.46 15.41 11.33
C PRO A 153 -0.66 16.46 11.33
N LYS A 154 -0.36 17.68 10.90
CA LYS A 154 -1.35 18.76 10.80
C LYS A 154 -2.32 18.64 9.63
N GLU A 155 -1.98 17.78 8.66
CA GLU A 155 -2.77 17.56 7.45
C GLU A 155 -3.78 16.42 7.62
N TRP A 156 -3.77 15.77 8.77
CA TRP A 156 -4.63 14.61 9.05
C TRP A 156 -6.00 15.03 9.54
N THR A 157 -7.01 14.31 9.10
CA THR A 157 -8.38 14.49 9.58
C THR A 157 -8.70 13.51 10.70
N LYS A 158 -9.72 13.80 11.51
CA LYS A 158 -10.11 12.90 12.61
C LYS A 158 -10.62 11.55 12.10
N GLU A 159 -11.24 11.53 10.94
CA GLU A 159 -11.77 10.33 10.29
C GLU A 159 -10.66 9.34 9.90
N GLU A 160 -9.47 9.86 9.54
CA GLU A 160 -8.32 9.03 9.15
C GLU A 160 -7.73 8.25 10.34
N TYR A 161 -7.96 8.69 11.59
CA TYR A 161 -7.41 8.03 12.79
C TYR A 161 -8.21 6.84 13.32
N LYS A 162 -9.39 6.54 12.83
CA LYS A 162 -10.24 5.42 13.30
C LYS A 162 -10.44 5.35 14.82
N GLU A 163 -10.55 6.50 15.49
CA GLU A 163 -10.83 6.66 16.93
C GLU A 163 -9.94 5.81 17.88
N PRO A 164 -8.60 5.86 17.81
CA PRO A 164 -7.78 5.21 18.83
C PRO A 164 -7.85 5.98 20.16
N LEU A 165 -7.45 5.34 21.26
CA LEU A 165 -7.33 6.02 22.56
C LEU A 165 -6.31 7.15 22.49
N PHE A 166 -5.15 6.89 21.91
CA PHE A 166 -4.15 7.89 21.56
C PHE A 166 -3.24 7.35 20.46
N TRP A 167 -2.48 8.24 19.83
CA TRP A 167 -1.51 7.91 18.80
C TRP A 167 -0.16 8.57 19.06
N ILE A 168 0.87 8.00 18.47
CA ILE A 168 2.27 8.41 18.58
C ILE A 168 2.85 8.50 17.18
N HIS A 169 3.25 9.71 16.78
CA HIS A 169 3.99 9.89 15.55
C HIS A 169 5.45 9.57 15.76
N LEU A 170 5.98 8.71 14.92
CA LEU A 170 7.40 8.43 14.80
C LEU A 170 7.93 9.24 13.62
N ASN A 171 8.91 10.08 13.88
CA ASN A 171 9.62 10.81 12.84
C ASN A 171 11.05 11.06 13.33
N MET A 172 12.01 10.47 12.64
CA MET A 172 13.42 10.59 12.93
C MET A 172 14.20 10.57 11.63
N ASP A 173 15.07 11.56 11.45
CA ASP A 173 15.90 11.69 10.26
C ASP A 173 17.36 11.25 10.50
N TYR A 174 17.80 11.25 11.78
CA TYR A 174 19.15 10.86 12.19
C TYR A 174 19.11 10.13 13.54
N PRO A 175 19.84 9.03 13.76
CA PRO A 175 20.89 8.43 12.92
C PRO A 175 20.35 7.51 11.82
N PHE A 176 19.03 7.37 11.64
CA PHE A 176 18.39 6.60 10.57
C PHE A 176 17.04 7.24 10.26
N ASN A 177 16.61 7.08 9.01
CA ASN A 177 15.27 7.53 8.61
C ASN A 177 14.22 6.57 9.14
N LEU A 178 13.29 7.09 9.94
CA LEU A 178 12.18 6.31 10.45
C LEU A 178 10.94 7.19 10.50
N LYS A 179 9.90 6.74 9.82
CA LYS A 179 8.57 7.35 9.86
C LYS A 179 7.55 6.32 10.31
N GLY A 180 6.49 6.78 10.94
CA GLY A 180 5.46 5.84 11.34
C GLY A 180 4.41 6.47 12.22
N ILE A 181 3.42 5.66 12.49
CA ILE A 181 2.38 5.96 13.46
C ILE A 181 2.06 4.71 14.26
N LEU A 182 2.11 4.84 15.57
CA LEU A 182 1.64 3.84 16.50
C LEU A 182 0.41 4.37 17.20
N TYR A 183 -0.54 3.51 17.47
CA TYR A 183 -1.73 3.88 18.20
C TYR A 183 -2.16 2.78 19.17
N PHE A 184 -2.76 3.22 20.28
CA PHE A 184 -3.36 2.33 21.26
C PHE A 184 -4.81 2.12 20.86
N PRO A 185 -5.22 0.90 20.46
CA PRO A 185 -6.59 0.63 20.07
C PRO A 185 -7.48 0.70 21.31
N LYS A 186 -8.75 1.07 21.14
CA LYS A 186 -9.76 0.85 22.17
C LYS A 186 -10.01 -0.66 22.28
N ILE A 187 -9.69 -1.23 23.43
CA ILE A 187 -9.80 -2.68 23.64
C ILE A 187 -11.25 -3.05 23.87
N ASN A 188 -11.82 -3.80 22.95
CA ASN A 188 -13.14 -4.40 23.13
C ASN A 188 -12.93 -5.85 23.57
N MET A 189 -13.00 -6.10 24.88
CA MET A 189 -12.66 -7.39 25.50
C MET A 189 -13.53 -8.57 25.04
N GLU A 190 -14.61 -8.33 24.31
CA GLU A 190 -15.56 -9.39 23.93
C GLU A 190 -15.23 -10.14 22.64
N TYR A 191 -14.44 -9.56 21.71
CA TYR A 191 -14.31 -10.11 20.34
C TYR A 191 -12.95 -10.01 19.67
N GLU A 192 -11.93 -9.34 20.22
CA GLU A 192 -10.64 -9.19 19.56
C GLU A 192 -9.50 -9.83 20.34
N SER A 193 -8.53 -10.42 19.62
CA SER A 193 -7.26 -10.82 20.21
C SER A 193 -6.57 -9.58 20.80
N ILE A 194 -6.04 -9.71 22.01
CA ILE A 194 -5.37 -8.62 22.74
C ILE A 194 -4.09 -8.17 22.02
N GLU A 195 -3.58 -8.97 21.07
CA GLU A 195 -2.38 -8.65 20.31
C GLU A 195 -2.66 -7.60 19.24
N GLY A 196 -1.95 -6.50 19.32
CA GLY A 196 -1.88 -5.49 18.26
C GLY A 196 -1.11 -6.01 17.06
N THR A 197 -1.18 -5.27 15.96
CA THR A 197 -0.37 -5.56 14.78
C THR A 197 0.38 -4.32 14.37
N ILE A 198 1.71 -4.37 14.47
CA ILE A 198 2.60 -3.33 13.97
C ILE A 198 3.25 -3.83 12.69
N LYS A 199 2.93 -3.15 11.58
CA LYS A 199 3.44 -3.47 10.25
C LYS A 199 4.74 -2.74 9.98
N LEU A 200 5.75 -3.47 9.54
CA LEU A 200 7.04 -2.91 9.17
C LEU A 200 7.14 -2.78 7.65
N TYR A 201 7.55 -1.61 7.22
CA TYR A 201 7.81 -1.26 5.82
C TYR A 201 9.26 -0.82 5.64
N ASN A 202 9.75 -0.93 4.43
CA ASN A 202 11.01 -0.36 3.97
C ASN A 202 10.75 0.34 2.63
N ASN A 203 10.88 1.66 2.59
CA ASN A 203 10.50 2.46 1.43
C ASN A 203 9.06 2.15 0.96
N GLN A 204 8.12 2.12 1.92
CA GLN A 204 6.70 1.87 1.68
C GLN A 204 6.38 0.47 1.11
N VAL A 205 7.35 -0.45 1.08
CA VAL A 205 7.16 -1.86 0.74
C VAL A 205 7.03 -2.67 2.03
N PHE A 206 5.97 -3.46 2.14
CA PHE A 206 5.73 -4.29 3.31
C PHE A 206 6.82 -5.37 3.48
N ILE A 207 7.32 -5.49 4.69
CA ILE A 207 8.33 -6.49 5.08
C ILE A 207 7.69 -7.61 5.90
N ALA A 208 7.14 -7.27 7.06
CA ALA A 208 6.53 -8.23 7.96
C ALA A 208 5.67 -7.55 9.03
N ASP A 209 4.93 -8.35 9.79
CA ASP A 209 4.18 -7.94 10.97
C ASP A 209 4.93 -8.31 12.24
N ASN A 210 4.79 -7.48 13.27
CA ASN A 210 5.20 -7.77 14.66
C ASN A 210 6.61 -8.38 14.80
N ILE A 211 7.60 -7.80 14.11
CA ILE A 211 8.99 -8.27 14.21
C ILE A 211 9.51 -8.00 15.62
N LYS A 212 9.70 -9.04 16.42
CA LYS A 212 10.11 -8.97 17.84
C LYS A 212 11.45 -8.28 18.03
N GLU A 213 12.32 -8.37 17.06
CA GLU A 213 13.63 -7.72 17.07
C GLU A 213 13.52 -6.20 17.02
N VAL A 214 12.51 -5.67 16.31
CA VAL A 214 12.26 -4.22 16.16
C VAL A 214 11.29 -3.70 17.21
N ILE A 215 10.27 -4.50 17.53
CA ILE A 215 9.20 -4.13 18.45
C ILE A 215 9.35 -4.91 19.74
N PRO A 216 9.73 -4.27 20.85
CA PRO A 216 9.77 -4.91 22.15
C PRO A 216 8.45 -5.62 22.47
N GLU A 217 8.53 -6.79 23.09
CA GLU A 217 7.35 -7.65 23.35
C GLU A 217 6.24 -6.94 24.12
N PHE A 218 6.61 -6.08 25.05
CA PHE A 218 5.63 -5.31 25.83
C PHE A 218 4.91 -4.22 25.02
N LEU A 219 5.40 -3.86 23.82
CA LEU A 219 4.73 -2.93 22.91
C LEU A 219 3.78 -3.60 21.91
N LEU A 220 3.69 -4.94 21.92
CA LEU A 220 2.85 -5.70 20.96
C LEU A 220 1.33 -5.47 21.10
N LEU A 221 0.89 -4.77 22.12
CA LEU A 221 -0.51 -4.31 22.22
C LEU A 221 -0.82 -3.10 21.32
N LEU A 222 0.21 -2.39 20.87
CA LEU A 222 0.05 -1.28 19.93
C LEU A 222 -0.24 -1.78 18.53
N LYS A 223 -1.04 -1.01 17.81
CA LYS A 223 -1.24 -1.19 16.37
C LYS A 223 -0.54 -0.04 15.63
N GLY A 224 -0.19 -0.27 14.37
CA GLY A 224 0.37 0.81 13.59
C GLY A 224 1.27 0.37 12.45
N VAL A 225 2.05 1.33 12.00
CA VAL A 225 2.96 1.20 10.87
C VAL A 225 4.29 1.86 11.20
N ILE A 226 5.37 1.21 10.82
CA ILE A 226 6.73 1.74 10.88
C ILE A 226 7.34 1.58 9.49
N ASP A 227 7.87 2.66 8.95
CA ASP A 227 8.61 2.66 7.68
C ASP A 227 10.03 3.13 7.94
N CYS A 228 11.00 2.27 7.66
CA CYS A 228 12.40 2.56 7.86
C CYS A 228 13.21 2.18 6.61
N PRO A 229 13.50 3.16 5.73
CA PRO A 229 14.31 2.95 4.52
C PRO A 229 15.69 2.37 4.79
N ASP A 230 16.31 2.74 5.90
CA ASP A 230 17.68 2.35 6.27
C ASP A 230 17.76 0.96 6.93
N LEU A 231 16.65 0.24 6.99
CA LEU A 231 16.59 -1.07 7.64
C LEU A 231 17.54 -2.08 6.95
N PRO A 232 18.48 -2.71 7.68
CA PRO A 232 19.42 -3.66 7.10
C PRO A 232 18.73 -4.99 6.81
N LEU A 233 18.20 -5.14 5.61
CA LEU A 233 17.53 -6.33 5.15
C LEU A 233 18.49 -7.25 4.39
N ASN A 234 18.25 -8.55 4.44
CA ASN A 234 18.87 -9.48 3.49
C ASN A 234 18.31 -9.29 2.07
N VAL A 235 18.91 -9.95 1.08
CA VAL A 235 18.50 -9.84 -0.33
C VAL A 235 17.03 -10.23 -0.55
N SER A 236 16.54 -11.22 0.20
CA SER A 236 15.13 -11.66 0.15
C SER A 236 14.18 -10.77 0.96
N ARG A 237 14.70 -9.79 1.68
CA ARG A 237 13.93 -8.92 2.61
C ARG A 237 13.20 -9.68 3.72
N SER A 238 13.57 -10.92 3.99
CA SER A 238 12.91 -11.80 4.97
C SER A 238 13.54 -11.79 6.36
N ALA A 239 14.73 -11.22 6.51
CA ALA A 239 15.44 -11.19 7.78
C ALA A 239 16.26 -9.91 7.98
N LEU A 240 16.40 -9.50 9.22
CA LEU A 240 17.24 -8.38 9.64
C LEU A 240 18.67 -8.86 9.85
N GLN A 241 19.65 -8.05 9.42
CA GLN A 241 21.07 -8.44 9.44
C GLN A 241 21.89 -7.79 10.54
N ASN A 242 21.35 -6.80 11.27
CA ASN A 242 22.14 -6.01 12.20
C ASN A 242 21.40 -5.77 13.52
N ASP A 243 21.71 -6.55 14.53
CA ASP A 243 21.11 -6.46 15.86
C ASP A 243 21.32 -5.08 16.53
N GLY A 244 22.48 -4.46 16.33
CA GLY A 244 22.78 -3.16 16.94
C GLY A 244 21.93 -2.00 16.36
N PHE A 245 21.59 -2.06 15.07
CA PHE A 245 20.74 -1.08 14.43
C PHE A 245 19.28 -1.25 14.90
N VAL A 246 18.83 -2.49 14.89
CA VAL A 246 17.47 -2.88 15.29
C VAL A 246 17.20 -2.50 16.74
N ARG A 247 18.17 -2.72 17.62
CA ARG A 247 18.09 -2.31 19.04
C ARG A 247 17.89 -0.80 19.19
N LYS A 248 18.59 0.03 18.42
CA LYS A 248 18.40 1.49 18.45
C LYS A 248 16.99 1.90 18.02
N ILE A 249 16.39 1.22 17.05
CA ILE A 249 15.01 1.47 16.66
C ILE A 249 14.08 1.12 17.84
N ALA A 250 14.25 -0.05 18.45
CA ALA A 250 13.46 -0.50 19.59
C ALA A 250 13.53 0.50 20.76
N GLU A 251 14.74 0.93 21.14
CA GLU A 251 14.98 1.95 22.17
C GLU A 251 14.29 3.28 21.86
N TYR A 252 14.37 3.75 20.62
CA TYR A 252 13.69 4.97 20.17
C TYR A 252 12.17 4.86 20.29
N ILE A 253 11.58 3.74 19.83
CA ILE A 253 10.15 3.50 19.91
C ILE A 253 9.70 3.47 21.36
N THR A 254 10.40 2.71 22.22
CA THR A 254 10.13 2.60 23.65
C THR A 254 10.12 3.99 24.31
N LYS A 255 11.16 4.79 24.05
CA LYS A 255 11.25 6.15 24.58
C LYS A 255 10.08 7.02 24.12
N LYS A 256 9.70 6.98 22.85
CA LYS A 256 8.56 7.77 22.34
C LYS A 256 7.23 7.38 22.96
N VAL A 257 7.02 6.08 23.20
CA VAL A 257 5.84 5.58 23.91
C VAL A 257 5.83 6.06 25.35
N ALA A 258 6.94 5.91 26.06
CA ALA A 258 7.07 6.38 27.45
C ALA A 258 6.90 7.90 27.58
N ASP A 259 7.51 8.69 26.70
CA ASP A 259 7.38 10.16 26.68
C ASP A 259 5.91 10.58 26.43
N LYS A 260 5.19 9.88 25.55
CA LYS A 260 3.76 10.15 25.29
C LYS A 260 2.90 9.87 26.51
N LEU A 261 3.07 8.72 27.14
CA LEU A 261 2.33 8.34 28.35
C LEU A 261 2.63 9.29 29.52
N ALA A 262 3.91 9.61 29.74
CA ALA A 262 4.33 10.55 30.77
C ALA A 262 3.80 11.98 30.50
N GLY A 263 3.76 12.38 29.23
CA GLY A 263 3.17 13.66 28.79
C GLY A 263 1.68 13.71 29.11
N MET A 264 0.90 12.71 28.70
CA MET A 264 -0.53 12.65 28.97
C MET A 264 -0.83 12.68 30.47
N CYS A 265 -0.08 11.92 31.27
CA CYS A 265 -0.25 11.92 32.73
C CYS A 265 -0.01 13.30 33.36
N LYS A 266 0.87 14.14 32.79
CA LYS A 266 1.22 15.46 33.32
C LYS A 266 0.31 16.58 32.80
N THR A 267 -0.05 16.55 31.54
CA THR A 267 -0.71 17.67 30.84
C THR A 267 -2.20 17.45 30.64
N ASP A 268 -2.65 16.20 30.59
CA ASP A 268 -4.04 15.82 30.32
C ASP A 268 -4.46 14.64 31.21
N LYS A 269 -4.38 14.88 32.52
CA LYS A 269 -4.59 13.87 33.54
C LYS A 269 -6.01 13.28 33.52
N GLU A 270 -7.00 14.11 33.21
CA GLU A 270 -8.41 13.64 33.16
C GLU A 270 -8.62 12.62 32.05
N GLU A 271 -8.01 12.85 30.89
CA GLU A 271 -8.06 11.93 29.75
C GLU A 271 -7.21 10.67 30.02
N TYR A 272 -6.05 10.84 30.63
CA TYR A 272 -5.20 9.72 31.05
C TYR A 272 -5.92 8.80 32.06
N ASP A 273 -6.61 9.37 33.04
CA ASP A 273 -7.35 8.62 34.05
C ASP A 273 -8.54 7.86 33.45
N LYS A 274 -9.20 8.39 32.41
CA LYS A 274 -10.25 7.68 31.65
C LYS A 274 -9.74 6.43 30.94
N TYR A 275 -8.50 6.49 30.44
CA TYR A 275 -7.89 5.38 29.70
C TYR A 275 -7.10 4.43 30.61
N TRP A 276 -7.01 4.71 31.91
CA TRP A 276 -6.16 3.96 32.83
C TRP A 276 -6.45 2.46 32.86
N ASP A 277 -7.70 2.07 32.85
CA ASP A 277 -8.09 0.66 32.89
C ASP A 277 -7.63 -0.10 31.64
N ASP A 278 -7.64 0.57 30.48
CA ASP A 278 -7.20 0.01 29.22
C ASP A 278 -5.66 -0.06 29.12
N ILE A 279 -4.95 0.96 29.61
CA ILE A 279 -3.48 1.08 29.45
C ILE A 279 -2.68 0.52 30.64
N SER A 280 -3.29 0.39 31.82
CA SER A 280 -2.55 -0.08 33.02
C SER A 280 -1.96 -1.49 32.90
N PRO A 281 -2.62 -2.49 32.27
CA PRO A 281 -2.01 -3.79 32.05
C PRO A 281 -0.75 -3.70 31.19
N PHE A 282 -0.77 -2.87 30.15
CA PHE A 282 0.35 -2.62 29.27
C PHE A 282 1.53 -1.97 30.01
N ILE A 283 1.29 -0.92 30.81
CA ILE A 283 2.33 -0.26 31.60
C ILE A 283 2.94 -1.22 32.62
N LYS A 284 2.09 -1.96 33.34
CA LYS A 284 2.55 -2.95 34.33
C LYS A 284 3.41 -4.05 33.68
N PHE A 285 3.00 -4.52 32.52
CA PHE A 285 3.78 -5.52 31.78
C PHE A 285 5.12 -4.93 31.31
N GLY A 286 5.13 -3.69 30.83
CA GLY A 286 6.34 -2.96 30.47
C GLY A 286 7.31 -2.83 31.64
N CYS A 287 6.86 -2.43 32.83
CA CYS A 287 7.67 -2.34 34.05
C CYS A 287 8.25 -3.67 34.53
N LEU A 288 7.69 -4.80 34.10
CA LEU A 288 8.21 -6.13 34.43
C LEU A 288 9.26 -6.63 33.43
N LYS A 289 9.28 -6.07 32.23
CA LYS A 289 10.10 -6.55 31.10
C LYS A 289 11.26 -5.63 30.75
N ASP A 290 11.17 -4.34 31.11
CA ASP A 290 12.16 -3.31 30.83
C ASP A 290 12.64 -2.72 32.19
N ASP A 291 13.95 -2.80 32.46
CA ASP A 291 14.57 -2.37 33.73
C ASP A 291 14.71 -0.83 33.84
#